data_38a445ba638f14dd1b0509a684ce94b9
#
_entry.id   38a445ba638f14dd1b0509a684ce94b9
#
_cell.length_a   1.000
_cell.length_b   1.000
_cell.length_c   1.000
_cell.angle_alpha   90.00
_cell.angle_beta   90.00
_cell.angle_gamma   90.00
#
_symmetry.space_group_name_H-M   'P 1'
#
loop_
_entity.id
_entity.type
_entity.pdbx_description
1 polymer ?
#
loop_
_entity_poly.entity_id
_entity_poly.type
_entity_poly.pdbx_seq_one_letter_code
_entity_poly.pdbx_strand_id
1 'polypeptide(L)'
;MITLGVIGVVAALTMPVITENVQKIVLKNQFKKVYSTFSQGVFQAQNQLDMPIACSYWLNGGLCEAVCTEYDPVYNNCKTWQCKDGSPLSADHNGIREDCMVFEEELFNKVFKVVKFCEDNALANGCLTSEYRGTDKVKAEQNPNPEYPYNPNSAFSDTNIKNNYSSWILSDGTVIIKYGKYKDTSKSVPVYTVDINGHKKPNKWGYDIFTFQLKGDKGGIKKIDGLDYASEKGGKTTMQMIQDK
;
A
#
# COMPACT_ATOMS: atom_id res chain seq x y z
N MET A 1 15.68 -39.05 34.50
CA MET A 1 14.49 -38.71 33.69
C MET A 1 13.98 -37.27 33.87
N ILE A 2 14.29 -36.57 34.94
CA ILE A 2 13.83 -35.18 35.23
C ILE A 2 14.49 -34.15 34.26
N THR A 3 15.73 -34.34 33.89
CA THR A 3 16.49 -33.39 33.04
C THR A 3 15.93 -33.26 31.59
N LEU A 4 15.45 -34.34 30.99
CA LEU A 4 14.84 -34.32 29.66
C LEU A 4 13.49 -33.58 29.67
N GLY A 5 12.72 -33.67 30.74
CA GLY A 5 11.48 -32.94 30.89
C GLY A 5 11.67 -31.43 30.97
N VAL A 6 12.69 -30.99 31.73
CA VAL A 6 13.01 -29.56 31.91
C VAL A 6 13.50 -28.95 30.60
N ILE A 7 14.37 -29.63 29.86
CA ILE A 7 14.87 -29.16 28.55
C ILE A 7 13.69 -29.06 27.54
N GLY A 8 12.78 -30.02 27.53
CA GLY A 8 11.60 -29.98 26.66
C GLY A 8 10.68 -28.79 26.94
N VAL A 9 10.41 -28.48 28.20
CA VAL A 9 9.58 -27.32 28.62
C VAL A 9 10.25 -26.00 28.26
N VAL A 10 11.55 -25.86 28.55
CA VAL A 10 12.31 -24.65 28.21
C VAL A 10 12.34 -24.43 26.69
N ALA A 11 12.59 -25.48 25.91
CA ALA A 11 12.56 -25.38 24.45
C ALA A 11 11.15 -25.01 23.93
N ALA A 12 10.10 -25.60 24.46
CA ALA A 12 8.71 -25.30 24.05
C ALA A 12 8.32 -23.84 24.34
N LEU A 13 8.83 -23.23 25.40
CA LEU A 13 8.56 -21.85 25.77
C LEU A 13 9.46 -20.84 25.02
N THR A 14 10.68 -21.23 24.68
CA THR A 14 11.65 -20.30 24.05
C THR A 14 11.62 -20.31 22.52
N MET A 15 11.33 -21.45 21.87
CA MET A 15 11.27 -21.54 20.42
C MET A 15 10.29 -20.57 19.75
N PRO A 16 9.04 -20.40 20.23
CA PRO A 16 8.11 -19.46 19.61
C PRO A 16 8.63 -18.02 19.63
N VAL A 17 9.24 -17.59 20.74
CA VAL A 17 9.79 -16.22 20.89
C VAL A 17 10.98 -16.00 19.96
N ILE A 18 11.86 -16.98 19.81
CA ILE A 18 13.02 -16.90 18.93
C ILE A 18 12.56 -16.85 17.48
N THR A 19 11.62 -17.70 17.07
CA THR A 19 11.08 -17.72 15.70
C THR A 19 10.38 -16.41 15.35
N GLU A 20 9.60 -15.84 16.24
CA GLU A 20 8.94 -14.55 16.02
C GLU A 20 9.95 -13.40 15.84
N ASN A 21 10.99 -13.34 16.66
CA ASN A 21 12.02 -12.31 16.55
C ASN A 21 12.83 -12.45 15.26
N VAL A 22 13.18 -13.68 14.85
CA VAL A 22 13.86 -13.94 13.58
C VAL A 22 12.98 -13.53 12.40
N GLN A 23 11.69 -13.86 12.42
CA GLN A 23 10.75 -13.44 11.38
C GLN A 23 10.66 -11.91 11.26
N LYS A 24 10.58 -11.18 12.38
CA LYS A 24 10.58 -9.70 12.37
C LYS A 24 11.85 -9.12 11.72
N ILE A 25 13.01 -9.69 12.02
CA ILE A 25 14.28 -9.26 11.41
C ILE A 25 14.29 -9.54 9.90
N VAL A 26 13.84 -10.72 9.50
CA VAL A 26 13.76 -11.10 8.08
C VAL A 26 12.81 -10.15 7.33
N LEU A 27 11.60 -9.92 7.85
CA LEU A 27 10.62 -9.01 7.22
C LEU A 27 11.13 -7.56 7.18
N LYS A 28 11.83 -7.09 8.22
CA LYS A 28 12.48 -5.76 8.20
C LYS A 28 13.50 -5.65 7.05
N ASN A 29 14.36 -6.66 6.87
CA ASN A 29 15.34 -6.65 5.79
C ASN A 29 14.69 -6.77 4.41
N GLN A 30 13.64 -7.57 4.27
CA GLN A 30 12.85 -7.65 3.05
C GLN A 30 12.18 -6.31 2.73
N PHE A 31 11.59 -5.65 3.73
CA PHE A 31 11.02 -4.31 3.55
C PHE A 31 12.04 -3.32 3.01
N LYS A 32 13.23 -3.24 3.62
CA LYS A 32 14.30 -2.34 3.16
C LYS A 32 14.70 -2.62 1.71
N LYS A 33 14.85 -3.89 1.36
CA LYS A 33 15.16 -4.31 -0.02
C LYS A 33 14.06 -3.86 -0.97
N VAL A 34 12.80 -4.20 -0.68
CA VAL A 34 11.67 -3.91 -1.56
C VAL A 34 11.44 -2.40 -1.68
N TYR A 35 11.50 -1.66 -0.56
CA TYR A 35 11.40 -0.20 -0.58
C TYR A 35 12.49 0.45 -1.44
N SER A 36 13.74 -0.02 -1.31
CA SER A 36 14.86 0.44 -2.13
C SER A 36 14.65 0.12 -3.61
N THR A 37 14.26 -1.11 -3.92
CA THR A 37 13.99 -1.55 -5.31
C THR A 37 12.82 -0.77 -5.92
N PHE A 38 11.74 -0.58 -5.17
CA PHE A 38 10.58 0.20 -5.61
C PHE A 38 10.98 1.65 -5.88
N SER A 39 11.70 2.27 -4.95
CA SER A 39 12.15 3.66 -5.09
C SER A 39 13.09 3.84 -6.29
N GLN A 40 14.06 2.96 -6.47
CA GLN A 40 14.96 2.97 -7.62
C GLN A 40 14.20 2.80 -8.93
N GLY A 41 13.24 1.86 -8.98
CA GLY A 41 12.40 1.64 -10.15
C GLY A 41 11.57 2.87 -10.52
N VAL A 42 10.96 3.52 -9.52
CA VAL A 42 10.19 4.76 -9.73
C VAL A 42 11.05 5.87 -10.33
N PHE A 43 12.23 6.13 -9.77
CA PHE A 43 13.11 7.17 -10.29
C PHE A 43 13.73 6.79 -11.64
N GLN A 44 14.00 5.51 -11.87
CA GLN A 44 14.46 5.02 -13.18
C GLN A 44 13.38 5.24 -14.25
N ALA A 45 12.12 4.87 -13.99
CA ALA A 45 11.02 5.06 -14.92
C ALA A 45 10.82 6.54 -15.26
N GLN A 46 10.85 7.42 -14.24
CA GLN A 46 10.75 8.86 -14.47
C GLN A 46 11.89 9.38 -15.35
N ASN A 47 13.13 8.95 -15.07
CA ASN A 47 14.30 9.41 -15.84
C ASN A 47 14.31 8.90 -17.29
N GLN A 48 13.74 7.72 -17.56
CA GLN A 48 13.66 7.15 -18.92
C GLN A 48 12.64 7.86 -19.80
N LEU A 49 11.65 8.51 -19.20
CA LEU A 49 10.63 9.27 -19.93
C LEU A 49 11.13 10.65 -20.43
N ASP A 50 12.29 11.10 -19.95
CA ASP A 50 12.91 12.39 -20.33
C ASP A 50 11.93 13.59 -20.27
N MET A 51 10.96 13.50 -19.35
CA MET A 51 9.98 14.56 -19.10
C MET A 51 9.58 14.56 -17.64
N PRO A 52 9.23 15.71 -17.04
CA PRO A 52 8.73 15.77 -15.69
C PRO A 52 7.37 15.07 -15.60
N ILE A 53 7.25 14.13 -14.66
CA ILE A 53 6.03 13.36 -14.42
C ILE A 53 5.32 13.90 -13.19
N ALA A 54 4.19 14.55 -13.38
CA ALA A 54 3.36 15.08 -12.30
C ALA A 54 2.45 14.01 -11.66
N CYS A 55 2.85 12.74 -11.70
CA CYS A 55 2.16 11.64 -11.05
C CYS A 55 2.54 11.56 -9.57
N SER A 56 1.82 12.26 -8.72
CA SER A 56 2.07 12.22 -7.28
C SER A 56 0.75 12.29 -6.49
N TYR A 57 0.72 11.59 -5.37
CA TYR A 57 -0.41 11.67 -4.44
C TYR A 57 -0.32 12.97 -3.65
N TRP A 58 -1.36 13.80 -3.73
CA TRP A 58 -1.34 15.15 -3.18
C TRP A 58 -0.19 15.98 -3.79
N LEU A 59 -0.39 16.35 -5.06
CA LEU A 59 0.57 17.16 -5.81
C LEU A 59 0.91 18.45 -5.03
N ASN A 60 2.20 18.71 -4.78
CA ASN A 60 2.66 19.93 -4.16
C ASN A 60 2.72 21.09 -5.17
N GLY A 61 2.57 22.31 -4.66
CA GLY A 61 2.67 23.51 -5.49
C GLY A 61 1.33 24.00 -6.03
N GLY A 62 0.65 24.79 -5.24
CA GLY A 62 -0.68 25.34 -5.53
C GLY A 62 -1.84 24.52 -5.02
N LEU A 63 -1.55 23.45 -4.27
CA LEU A 63 -2.56 22.71 -3.54
C LEU A 63 -2.77 23.31 -2.16
N CYS A 64 -4.03 23.35 -1.80
CA CYS A 64 -4.51 23.71 -0.49
C CYS A 64 -4.50 22.53 0.46
N GLU A 65 -4.61 22.79 1.74
CA GLU A 65 -4.97 21.80 2.75
C GLU A 65 -6.42 21.34 2.48
N ALA A 66 -6.61 20.09 2.07
CA ALA A 66 -7.92 19.54 1.79
C ALA A 66 -8.63 19.14 3.08
N VAL A 67 -9.88 19.57 3.21
CA VAL A 67 -10.78 19.22 4.31
C VAL A 67 -12.04 18.58 3.79
N CYS A 68 -12.63 17.68 4.58
CA CYS A 68 -13.91 17.08 4.23
C CYS A 68 -15.03 18.02 4.63
N THR A 69 -15.95 18.28 3.70
CA THR A 69 -17.10 19.18 3.93
C THR A 69 -18.43 18.43 3.99
N GLU A 70 -18.49 17.21 3.48
CA GLU A 70 -19.67 16.37 3.52
C GLU A 70 -19.27 14.93 3.82
N TYR A 71 -19.93 14.33 4.81
CA TYR A 71 -19.72 12.94 5.19
C TYR A 71 -20.88 12.05 4.76
N ASP A 72 -20.57 10.80 4.44
CA ASP A 72 -21.58 9.78 4.24
C ASP A 72 -22.32 9.51 5.56
N PRO A 73 -23.67 9.58 5.58
CA PRO A 73 -24.43 9.45 6.82
C PRO A 73 -24.40 8.00 7.38
N VAL A 74 -24.10 7.01 6.55
CA VAL A 74 -24.07 5.59 6.96
C VAL A 74 -22.69 5.17 7.44
N TYR A 75 -21.66 5.53 6.69
CA TYR A 75 -20.29 5.03 6.92
C TYR A 75 -19.33 6.09 7.47
N ASN A 76 -19.75 7.33 7.57
CA ASN A 76 -18.94 8.48 7.98
C ASN A 76 -17.64 8.66 7.14
N ASN A 77 -17.66 8.21 5.90
CA ASN A 77 -16.59 8.48 4.95
C ASN A 77 -16.78 9.84 4.29
N CYS A 78 -15.70 10.51 3.96
CA CYS A 78 -15.79 11.78 3.26
C CYS A 78 -16.36 11.60 1.85
N LYS A 79 -17.39 12.36 1.50
CA LYS A 79 -18.00 12.43 0.16
C LYS A 79 -17.44 13.58 -0.65
N THR A 80 -17.32 14.75 -0.03
CA THR A 80 -16.94 15.98 -0.71
C THR A 80 -15.73 16.59 -0.04
N TRP A 81 -14.71 16.85 -0.84
CA TRP A 81 -13.48 17.49 -0.41
C TRP A 81 -13.39 18.91 -0.96
N GLN A 82 -12.88 19.80 -0.17
CA GLN A 82 -12.67 21.19 -0.51
C GLN A 82 -11.38 21.71 0.15
N CYS A 83 -10.83 22.82 -0.35
CA CYS A 83 -9.73 23.48 0.32
C CYS A 83 -10.18 24.12 1.63
N LYS A 84 -9.29 24.22 2.61
CA LYS A 84 -9.57 24.83 3.92
C LYS A 84 -10.01 26.29 3.83
N ASP A 85 -9.58 26.99 2.79
CA ASP A 85 -9.99 28.36 2.49
C ASP A 85 -11.35 28.49 1.79
N GLY A 86 -12.03 27.36 1.55
CA GLY A 86 -13.34 27.29 0.89
C GLY A 86 -13.28 27.19 -0.63
N SER A 87 -12.10 27.26 -1.25
CA SER A 87 -11.97 27.10 -2.70
C SER A 87 -12.18 25.65 -3.13
N PRO A 88 -12.62 25.40 -4.38
CA PRO A 88 -12.76 24.04 -4.92
C PRO A 88 -11.42 23.32 -4.95
N LEU A 89 -11.42 22.03 -4.68
CA LEU A 89 -10.24 21.20 -4.84
C LEU A 89 -9.86 21.11 -6.32
N SER A 90 -8.57 21.30 -6.63
CA SER A 90 -8.06 21.20 -8.00
C SER A 90 -8.30 19.81 -8.57
N ALA A 91 -8.62 19.70 -9.88
CA ALA A 91 -8.73 18.46 -10.60
C ALA A 91 -7.41 17.64 -10.57
N ASP A 92 -6.28 18.33 -10.50
CA ASP A 92 -4.92 17.73 -10.47
C ASP A 92 -4.45 17.39 -9.05
N HIS A 93 -5.33 17.45 -8.08
CA HIS A 93 -5.01 17.21 -6.67
C HIS A 93 -4.25 15.90 -6.41
N ASN A 94 -4.60 14.84 -7.13
CA ASN A 94 -3.93 13.54 -7.09
C ASN A 94 -2.95 13.33 -8.25
N GLY A 95 -2.29 14.40 -8.68
CA GLY A 95 -1.39 14.37 -9.82
C GLY A 95 -2.12 14.41 -11.19
N ILE A 96 -1.35 14.58 -12.26
CA ILE A 96 -1.87 14.55 -13.61
C ILE A 96 -2.01 13.08 -14.03
N ARG A 97 -3.23 12.66 -14.34
CA ARG A 97 -3.57 11.24 -14.51
C ARG A 97 -2.98 10.64 -15.77
N GLU A 98 -2.91 11.41 -16.84
CA GLU A 98 -2.24 11.05 -18.09
C GLU A 98 -0.76 10.78 -17.86
N ASP A 99 -0.09 11.63 -17.08
CA ASP A 99 1.29 11.41 -16.66
C ASP A 99 1.44 10.14 -15.84
N CYS A 100 0.48 9.86 -14.94
CA CYS A 100 0.47 8.61 -14.18
C CYS A 100 0.36 7.38 -15.09
N MET A 101 -0.45 7.43 -16.13
CA MET A 101 -0.58 6.31 -17.07
C MET A 101 0.72 6.04 -17.83
N VAL A 102 1.34 7.08 -18.37
CA VAL A 102 2.62 6.98 -19.08
C VAL A 102 3.72 6.47 -18.15
N PHE A 103 3.78 7.01 -16.94
CA PHE A 103 4.73 6.59 -15.91
C PHE A 103 4.54 5.13 -15.50
N GLU A 104 3.31 4.70 -15.26
CA GLU A 104 3.02 3.31 -14.86
C GLU A 104 3.32 2.31 -15.98
N GLU A 105 3.07 2.69 -17.23
CA GLU A 105 3.43 1.88 -18.39
C GLU A 105 4.95 1.67 -18.45
N GLU A 106 5.73 2.72 -18.26
CA GLU A 106 7.19 2.61 -18.19
C GLU A 106 7.63 1.75 -17.00
N LEU A 107 7.08 2.01 -15.80
CA LEU A 107 7.46 1.34 -14.57
C LEU A 107 7.19 -0.17 -14.62
N PHE A 108 5.97 -0.58 -15.01
CA PHE A 108 5.55 -1.97 -14.93
C PHE A 108 5.86 -2.79 -16.18
N ASN A 109 6.00 -2.18 -17.34
CA ASN A 109 6.29 -2.92 -18.57
C ASN A 109 7.77 -2.95 -18.93
N LYS A 110 8.59 -1.98 -18.43
CA LYS A 110 10.00 -1.90 -18.83
C LYS A 110 10.97 -1.95 -17.66
N VAL A 111 10.64 -1.31 -16.53
CA VAL A 111 11.56 -1.21 -15.39
C VAL A 111 11.42 -2.41 -14.47
N PHE A 112 10.21 -2.72 -14.02
CA PHE A 112 9.98 -3.87 -13.16
C PHE A 112 9.89 -5.16 -13.96
N LYS A 113 10.52 -6.21 -13.46
CA LYS A 113 10.39 -7.56 -14.02
C LYS A 113 9.09 -8.19 -13.51
N VAL A 114 7.98 -7.88 -14.17
CA VAL A 114 6.66 -8.43 -13.89
C VAL A 114 6.56 -9.83 -14.45
N VAL A 115 6.12 -10.79 -13.64
CA VAL A 115 5.88 -12.19 -14.05
C VAL A 115 4.40 -12.51 -14.18
N LYS A 116 3.54 -11.70 -13.52
CA LYS A 116 2.10 -11.84 -13.61
C LYS A 116 1.41 -10.48 -13.41
N PHE A 117 0.39 -10.22 -14.21
CA PHE A 117 -0.47 -9.06 -14.11
C PHE A 117 -1.93 -9.49 -14.00
N CYS A 118 -2.66 -8.91 -13.06
CA CYS A 118 -4.09 -9.04 -12.91
C CYS A 118 -4.70 -7.63 -13.01
N GLU A 119 -5.45 -7.37 -14.07
CA GLU A 119 -6.08 -6.07 -14.29
C GLU A 119 -7.15 -5.79 -13.23
N ASP A 120 -7.92 -6.83 -12.87
CA ASP A 120 -8.87 -6.89 -11.78
C ASP A 120 -9.00 -8.33 -11.28
N ASN A 121 -9.96 -8.59 -10.36
CA ASN A 121 -10.20 -9.94 -9.80
C ASN A 121 -8.91 -10.62 -9.33
N ALA A 122 -8.05 -9.86 -8.65
CA ALA A 122 -6.71 -10.29 -8.26
C ALA A 122 -6.70 -11.59 -7.45
N LEU A 123 -7.74 -11.83 -6.63
CA LEU A 123 -7.92 -13.07 -5.90
C LEU A 123 -8.25 -14.23 -6.84
N ALA A 124 -9.26 -14.09 -7.68
CA ALA A 124 -9.70 -15.15 -8.60
C ALA A 124 -8.60 -15.49 -9.62
N ASN A 125 -7.88 -14.48 -10.07
CA ASN A 125 -6.77 -14.61 -11.01
C ASN A 125 -5.45 -15.03 -10.35
N GLY A 126 -5.42 -15.25 -9.02
CA GLY A 126 -4.25 -15.74 -8.30
C GLY A 126 -3.09 -14.75 -8.21
N CYS A 127 -3.35 -13.45 -8.21
CA CYS A 127 -2.38 -12.43 -7.81
C CYS A 127 -2.39 -12.19 -6.30
N LEU A 128 -3.50 -12.48 -5.62
CA LEU A 128 -3.63 -12.40 -4.17
C LEU A 128 -4.10 -13.72 -3.56
N THR A 129 -3.90 -13.88 -2.26
CA THR A 129 -4.45 -14.99 -1.49
C THR A 129 -5.75 -14.59 -0.79
N SER A 130 -6.55 -15.58 -0.38
CA SER A 130 -7.80 -15.35 0.37
C SER A 130 -7.56 -14.68 1.74
N GLU A 131 -6.37 -14.84 2.31
CA GLU A 131 -5.97 -14.27 3.60
C GLU A 131 -5.78 -12.75 3.54
N TYR A 132 -5.66 -12.18 2.34
CA TYR A 132 -5.50 -10.74 2.15
C TYR A 132 -6.72 -9.98 2.64
N ARG A 133 -6.51 -8.92 3.44
CA ARG A 133 -7.58 -8.07 3.97
C ARG A 133 -7.33 -6.60 3.61
N GLY A 134 -8.37 -5.86 3.31
CA GLY A 134 -8.28 -4.42 3.15
C GLY A 134 -8.02 -3.72 4.48
N THR A 135 -7.27 -2.61 4.48
CA THR A 135 -7.00 -1.87 5.73
C THR A 135 -8.24 -1.32 6.37
N ASP A 136 -9.27 -0.96 5.60
CA ASP A 136 -10.53 -0.45 6.16
C ASP A 136 -11.26 -1.52 6.96
N LYS A 137 -11.17 -2.78 6.54
CA LYS A 137 -11.68 -3.91 7.31
C LYS A 137 -10.87 -4.14 8.60
N VAL A 138 -9.54 -4.08 8.50
CA VAL A 138 -8.66 -4.21 9.67
C VAL A 138 -8.94 -3.11 10.70
N LYS A 139 -9.13 -1.87 10.26
CA LYS A 139 -9.53 -0.75 11.13
C LYS A 139 -10.85 -1.00 11.82
N ALA A 140 -11.86 -1.42 11.08
CA ALA A 140 -13.20 -1.68 11.62
C ALA A 140 -13.20 -2.84 12.63
N GLU A 141 -12.40 -3.86 12.41
CA GLU A 141 -12.24 -4.98 13.37
C GLU A 141 -11.50 -4.56 14.65
N GLN A 142 -10.50 -3.67 14.54
CA GLN A 142 -9.73 -3.19 15.69
C GLN A 142 -10.49 -2.13 16.51
N ASN A 143 -11.28 -1.31 15.84
CA ASN A 143 -12.04 -0.22 16.44
C ASN A 143 -13.51 -0.28 15.97
N PRO A 144 -14.27 -1.28 16.39
CA PRO A 144 -15.66 -1.41 15.97
C PRO A 144 -16.47 -0.22 16.45
N ASN A 145 -17.09 0.47 15.51
CA ASN A 145 -18.02 1.56 15.79
C ASN A 145 -19.44 1.14 15.38
N PRO A 146 -20.37 0.93 16.34
CA PRO A 146 -21.74 0.53 16.00
C PRO A 146 -22.52 1.57 15.18
N GLU A 147 -22.14 2.84 15.31
CA GLU A 147 -22.78 3.96 14.61
C GLU A 147 -22.35 4.01 13.14
N TYR A 148 -21.10 3.62 12.86
CA TYR A 148 -20.54 3.65 11.50
C TYR A 148 -19.92 2.29 11.15
N PRO A 149 -20.70 1.40 10.54
CA PRO A 149 -20.24 0.05 10.20
C PRO A 149 -19.18 0.08 9.09
N TYR A 150 -18.45 -1.03 8.95
CA TYR A 150 -17.51 -1.21 7.87
C TYR A 150 -18.17 -1.04 6.49
N ASN A 151 -17.59 -0.17 5.66
CA ASN A 151 -18.04 0.04 4.30
C ASN A 151 -17.32 -0.92 3.34
N PRO A 152 -18.00 -1.93 2.77
CA PRO A 152 -17.39 -2.88 1.84
C PRO A 152 -16.97 -2.26 0.50
N ASN A 153 -17.43 -1.05 0.21
CA ASN A 153 -17.10 -0.30 -1.01
C ASN A 153 -16.09 0.83 -0.76
N SER A 154 -15.54 0.93 0.45
CA SER A 154 -14.50 1.91 0.75
C SER A 154 -13.24 1.61 -0.05
N ALA A 155 -12.41 2.64 -0.22
CA ALA A 155 -11.26 2.60 -1.09
C ALA A 155 -10.28 1.46 -0.79
N PHE A 156 -10.02 1.17 0.48
CA PHE A 156 -9.13 0.08 0.91
C PHE A 156 -9.92 -1.09 1.53
N SER A 157 -11.13 -1.33 1.01
CA SER A 157 -11.93 -2.50 1.39
C SER A 157 -11.39 -3.80 0.82
N ASP A 158 -11.77 -4.92 1.43
CA ASP A 158 -11.51 -6.26 0.90
C ASP A 158 -11.99 -6.40 -0.55
N THR A 159 -13.20 -5.90 -0.84
CA THR A 159 -13.80 -5.99 -2.17
C THR A 159 -12.95 -5.29 -3.22
N ASN A 160 -12.55 -4.03 -2.95
CA ASN A 160 -11.77 -3.26 -3.90
C ASN A 160 -10.38 -3.85 -4.13
N ILE A 161 -9.68 -4.22 -3.05
CA ILE A 161 -8.33 -4.79 -3.17
C ILE A 161 -8.35 -6.14 -3.90
N LYS A 162 -9.31 -7.00 -3.62
CA LYS A 162 -9.38 -8.35 -4.19
C LYS A 162 -9.94 -8.40 -5.60
N ASN A 163 -10.93 -7.53 -5.93
CA ASN A 163 -11.74 -7.68 -7.12
C ASN A 163 -11.64 -6.52 -8.10
N ASN A 164 -11.35 -5.30 -7.64
CA ASN A 164 -11.49 -4.11 -8.47
C ASN A 164 -10.16 -3.43 -8.83
N TYR A 165 -9.09 -3.71 -8.10
CA TYR A 165 -7.79 -3.07 -8.30
C TYR A 165 -6.82 -3.93 -9.05
N SER A 166 -5.97 -3.26 -9.83
CA SER A 166 -4.92 -3.94 -10.57
C SER A 166 -3.75 -4.32 -9.69
N SER A 167 -3.15 -5.46 -9.98
CA SER A 167 -2.02 -5.97 -9.23
C SER A 167 -0.98 -6.66 -10.11
N TRP A 168 0.27 -6.61 -9.68
CA TRP A 168 1.43 -7.18 -10.34
C TRP A 168 2.20 -8.06 -9.38
N ILE A 169 2.67 -9.20 -9.87
CA ILE A 169 3.64 -10.04 -9.17
C ILE A 169 4.99 -9.84 -9.86
N LEU A 170 6.00 -9.44 -9.09
CA LEU A 170 7.35 -9.28 -9.58
C LEU A 170 8.12 -10.60 -9.53
N SER A 171 9.23 -10.68 -10.26
CA SER A 171 10.04 -11.90 -10.34
C SER A 171 10.67 -12.35 -9.02
N ASP A 172 10.77 -11.47 -8.02
CA ASP A 172 11.24 -11.80 -6.67
C ASP A 172 10.10 -12.22 -5.72
N GLY A 173 8.87 -12.27 -6.23
CA GLY A 173 7.66 -12.64 -5.50
C GLY A 173 6.93 -11.47 -4.83
N THR A 174 7.49 -10.26 -4.87
CA THR A 174 6.79 -9.05 -4.37
C THR A 174 5.48 -8.87 -5.12
N VAL A 175 4.40 -8.58 -4.39
CA VAL A 175 3.09 -8.23 -4.98
C VAL A 175 2.86 -6.73 -4.81
N ILE A 176 2.51 -6.06 -5.89
CA ILE A 176 2.16 -4.65 -5.90
C ILE A 176 0.69 -4.52 -6.31
N ILE A 177 -0.10 -3.78 -5.53
CA ILE A 177 -1.50 -3.49 -5.80
C ILE A 177 -1.64 -1.99 -5.95
N LYS A 178 -2.19 -1.53 -7.07
CA LYS A 178 -2.50 -0.12 -7.29
C LYS A 178 -3.79 0.25 -6.54
N TYR A 179 -3.85 1.49 -6.06
CA TYR A 179 -5.09 2.07 -5.59
C TYR A 179 -5.95 2.54 -6.78
N GLY A 180 -6.66 1.61 -7.39
CA GLY A 180 -7.45 1.80 -8.59
C GLY A 180 -7.12 0.76 -9.68
N LYS A 181 -7.69 0.95 -10.88
CA LYS A 181 -7.38 0.12 -12.05
C LYS A 181 -6.23 0.71 -12.86
N TYR A 182 -5.45 -0.17 -13.46
CA TYR A 182 -4.44 0.21 -14.44
C TYR A 182 -5.12 0.88 -15.65
N LYS A 183 -4.58 2.00 -16.10
CA LYS A 183 -5.15 2.84 -17.18
C LYS A 183 -6.55 3.42 -16.91
N ASP A 184 -7.10 3.28 -15.69
CA ASP A 184 -8.32 4.00 -15.31
C ASP A 184 -7.96 5.37 -14.72
N THR A 185 -8.23 6.42 -15.47
CA THR A 185 -7.97 7.79 -15.04
C THR A 185 -9.04 8.35 -14.11
N SER A 186 -10.22 7.70 -14.03
CA SER A 186 -11.36 8.25 -13.30
C SER A 186 -11.22 8.16 -11.77
N LYS A 187 -10.56 7.11 -11.25
CA LYS A 187 -10.49 6.80 -9.81
C LYS A 187 -9.11 6.41 -9.31
N SER A 188 -8.13 6.38 -10.20
CA SER A 188 -6.79 5.89 -9.90
C SER A 188 -5.92 6.96 -9.27
N VAL A 189 -5.19 6.63 -8.23
CA VAL A 189 -4.21 7.50 -7.58
C VAL A 189 -2.86 6.80 -7.45
N PRO A 190 -1.73 7.51 -7.45
CA PRO A 190 -0.40 6.92 -7.38
C PRO A 190 -0.06 6.46 -5.95
N VAL A 191 -0.86 5.52 -5.47
CA VAL A 191 -0.70 4.85 -4.18
C VAL A 191 -0.67 3.35 -4.45
N TYR A 192 0.31 2.68 -3.86
CA TYR A 192 0.57 1.27 -4.10
C TYR A 192 0.66 0.52 -2.77
N THR A 193 -0.16 -0.49 -2.60
CA THR A 193 0.00 -1.46 -1.53
C THR A 193 0.99 -2.51 -1.98
N VAL A 194 1.99 -2.79 -1.17
CA VAL A 194 3.08 -3.71 -1.49
C VAL A 194 3.17 -4.79 -0.44
N ASP A 195 3.01 -6.04 -0.87
CA ASP A 195 3.32 -7.21 -0.08
C ASP A 195 4.76 -7.63 -0.41
N ILE A 196 5.64 -7.49 0.58
CA ILE A 196 7.09 -7.61 0.40
C ILE A 196 7.59 -9.04 0.26
N ASN A 197 6.77 -10.03 0.64
CA ASN A 197 7.11 -11.45 0.57
C ASN A 197 6.11 -12.27 -0.26
N GLY A 198 5.10 -11.60 -0.83
CA GLY A 198 4.08 -12.15 -1.70
C GLY A 198 3.14 -13.11 -0.97
N HIS A 199 2.86 -14.26 -1.57
CA HIS A 199 1.91 -15.23 -0.98
C HIS A 199 2.39 -15.92 0.29
N LYS A 200 3.58 -15.58 0.80
CA LYS A 200 4.09 -16.13 2.06
C LYS A 200 3.42 -15.43 3.23
N LYS A 201 3.21 -16.20 4.31
CA LYS A 201 2.69 -15.62 5.55
C LYS A 201 3.68 -14.63 6.18
N PRO A 202 3.17 -13.65 6.94
CA PRO A 202 1.86 -13.63 7.62
C PRO A 202 0.70 -12.98 6.84
N ASN A 203 0.91 -12.29 5.70
CA ASN A 203 -0.09 -11.50 4.95
C ASN A 203 -0.84 -10.51 5.87
N LYS A 204 -0.07 -9.72 6.62
CA LYS A 204 -0.58 -8.80 7.65
C LYS A 204 -0.07 -7.38 7.44
N TRP A 205 -0.96 -6.43 7.63
CA TRP A 205 -0.62 -5.01 7.61
C TRP A 205 0.35 -4.64 8.72
N GLY A 206 1.47 -4.01 8.34
CA GLY A 206 2.54 -3.62 9.26
C GLY A 206 3.56 -4.71 9.56
N TYR A 207 3.43 -5.88 8.94
CA TYR A 207 4.41 -6.97 8.99
C TYR A 207 5.06 -7.19 7.63
N ASP A 208 4.26 -7.50 6.62
CA ASP A 208 4.69 -7.75 5.24
C ASP A 208 3.86 -6.98 4.19
N ILE A 209 2.76 -6.33 4.60
CA ILE A 209 1.94 -5.49 3.74
C ILE A 209 2.07 -4.03 4.16
N PHE A 210 2.43 -3.17 3.20
CA PHE A 210 2.70 -1.75 3.40
C PHE A 210 2.11 -0.93 2.26
N THR A 211 1.94 0.40 2.47
CA THR A 211 1.42 1.28 1.43
C THR A 211 2.42 2.38 1.12
N PHE A 212 2.82 2.49 -0.14
CA PHE A 212 3.69 3.54 -0.67
C PHE A 212 2.88 4.56 -1.47
N GLN A 213 3.25 5.81 -1.35
CA GLN A 213 2.70 6.90 -2.12
C GLN A 213 3.81 7.67 -2.84
N LEU A 214 3.56 8.07 -4.06
CA LEU A 214 4.45 8.97 -4.76
C LEU A 214 4.19 10.40 -4.29
N LYS A 215 5.25 11.13 -3.95
CA LYS A 215 5.20 12.54 -3.58
C LYS A 215 6.06 13.35 -4.53
N GLY A 216 5.49 14.44 -5.01
CA GLY A 216 6.20 15.32 -5.94
C GLY A 216 5.43 16.61 -6.23
N ASP A 217 5.85 17.27 -7.29
CA ASP A 217 5.27 18.49 -7.82
C ASP A 217 5.22 18.42 -9.35
N LYS A 218 4.89 19.53 -10.02
CA LYS A 218 4.88 19.59 -11.50
C LYS A 218 6.26 19.38 -12.13
N GLY A 219 7.34 19.44 -11.33
CA GLY A 219 8.71 19.14 -11.74
C GLY A 219 9.11 17.67 -11.55
N GLY A 220 8.17 16.81 -11.18
CA GLY A 220 8.37 15.38 -11.10
C GLY A 220 8.21 14.77 -9.70
N ILE A 221 8.33 13.44 -9.63
CA ILE A 221 8.32 12.67 -8.40
C ILE A 221 9.61 12.95 -7.63
N LYS A 222 9.50 13.33 -6.37
CA LYS A 222 10.64 13.73 -5.51
C LYS A 222 11.00 12.68 -4.46
N LYS A 223 10.00 11.93 -3.97
CA LYS A 223 10.20 10.88 -2.98
C LYS A 223 9.09 9.84 -3.00
N ILE A 224 9.40 8.69 -2.46
CA ILE A 224 8.43 7.67 -2.08
C ILE A 224 8.23 7.78 -0.58
N ASP A 225 7.00 7.88 -0.16
CA ASP A 225 6.62 8.04 1.24
C ASP A 225 5.71 6.91 1.69
N GLY A 226 5.55 6.72 3.00
CA GLY A 226 4.55 5.81 3.54
C GLY A 226 3.19 6.49 3.60
N LEU A 227 2.14 5.71 3.36
CA LEU A 227 0.77 6.12 3.64
C LEU A 227 0.20 5.17 4.69
N ASP A 228 0.08 5.68 5.92
CA ASP A 228 -0.29 4.85 7.07
C ASP A 228 -1.81 4.85 7.24
N TYR A 229 -2.46 3.78 6.78
CA TYR A 229 -3.90 3.59 6.98
C TYR A 229 -4.21 2.78 8.22
N ALA A 230 -3.61 1.61 8.34
CA ALA A 230 -3.73 0.75 9.51
C ALA A 230 -2.52 -0.18 9.61
N SER A 231 -2.23 -0.63 10.82
CA SER A 231 -1.34 -1.75 11.07
C SER A 231 -2.04 -2.73 12.02
N GLU A 232 -1.81 -4.02 11.84
CA GLU A 232 -2.32 -5.02 12.76
C GLU A 232 -1.53 -4.99 14.07
N LYS A 233 -2.12 -5.55 15.13
CA LYS A 233 -1.51 -5.53 16.49
C LYS A 233 -0.07 -6.05 16.45
N GLY A 234 0.86 -5.22 16.91
CA GLY A 234 2.29 -5.52 16.93
C GLY A 234 3.03 -5.24 15.62
N GLY A 235 2.35 -4.85 14.56
CA GLY A 235 2.94 -4.38 13.31
C GLY A 235 3.42 -2.93 13.39
N LYS A 236 4.28 -2.54 12.46
CA LYS A 236 4.77 -1.16 12.30
C LYS A 236 4.06 -0.47 11.14
N THR A 237 3.86 0.84 11.23
CA THR A 237 3.37 1.61 10.09
C THR A 237 4.43 1.68 8.99
N THR A 238 4.02 2.00 7.76
CA THR A 238 4.95 2.13 6.63
C THR A 238 6.00 3.21 6.92
N MET A 239 5.60 4.33 7.50
CA MET A 239 6.53 5.42 7.88
C MET A 239 7.52 4.98 8.94
N GLN A 240 7.07 4.24 9.97
CA GLN A 240 7.98 3.67 10.97
C GLN A 240 9.01 2.73 10.34
N MET A 241 8.59 1.91 9.36
CA MET A 241 9.51 1.00 8.66
C MET A 241 10.52 1.73 7.78
N ILE A 242 10.12 2.84 7.12
CA ILE A 242 11.01 3.69 6.32
C ILE A 242 12.06 4.37 7.22
N GLN A 243 11.66 4.82 8.41
CA GLN A 243 12.52 5.53 9.37
C GLN A 243 13.38 4.60 10.22
N ASP A 244 13.06 3.31 10.28
CA ASP A 244 13.76 2.31 11.11
C ASP A 244 15.11 1.94 10.47
N LYS A 245 16.17 2.63 10.90
CA LYS A 245 17.56 2.46 10.44
C LYS A 245 18.17 1.13 10.82
#